data_72c9911d1f8077ba39bbc1b2303fddd6
#
_entry.id   72c9911d1f8077ba39bbc1b2303fddd6
#
_cell.length_a   1.000
_cell.length_b   1.000
_cell.length_c   1.000
_cell.angle_alpha   90.00
_cell.angle_beta   90.00
_cell.angle_gamma   90.00
#
_symmetry.space_group_name_H-M   'P 1'
#
loop_
_entity.id
_entity.type
_entity.pdbx_description
1 polymer ?
#
loop_
_entity_poly.entity_id
_entity_poly.type
_entity_poly.pdbx_seq_one_letter_code
_entity_poly.pdbx_strand_id
1 'polypeptide(L)'
;KSPVTVAQFRTFVETTAYKTEAEKFGDSGVFNLEKQNWELMPGAFWQKPFGGAGNDAENNHPVTHVSWNDAVAYTNWAGKRLPTEAEWEFAARSGKNSENKFSWGNEISLDGKYFANTWQGELKTPEVKDGYLYTSPVGTFGENEAGLTDMGGNVWQWCADTYKAYPGSTAPIREDPNVKTIRSGSFFYDQYGEDSYSVSGRSMNSHETSLFNTGFRCAMDSK
;
A
#
# COMPACT_ATOMS: atom_id res chain seq x y z
N LYS A 1 4.96 11.80 5.57
CA LYS A 1 6.33 11.34 5.28
C LYS A 1 6.30 9.88 4.80
N SER A 2 5.78 8.95 5.59
CA SER A 2 5.70 7.50 5.34
C SER A 2 4.24 7.04 5.20
N PRO A 3 3.97 5.79 4.80
CA PRO A 3 2.70 5.14 5.07
C PRO A 3 2.35 5.21 6.56
N VAL A 4 1.07 5.13 6.90
CA VAL A 4 0.60 5.09 8.30
C VAL A 4 1.06 3.76 8.90
N THR A 5 1.68 3.84 10.08
CA THR A 5 2.19 2.65 10.77
C THR A 5 1.13 1.99 11.62
N VAL A 6 1.35 0.70 11.96
CA VAL A 6 0.52 -0.05 12.92
C VAL A 6 0.38 0.70 14.24
N ALA A 7 1.48 1.27 14.78
CA ALA A 7 1.42 2.05 16.03
C ALA A 7 0.51 3.28 15.92
N GLN A 8 0.58 4.00 14.81
CA GLN A 8 -0.27 5.18 14.58
C GLN A 8 -1.74 4.79 14.44
N PHE A 9 -2.02 3.71 13.71
CA PHE A 9 -3.38 3.21 13.52
C PHE A 9 -3.95 2.66 14.83
N ARG A 10 -3.13 2.00 15.64
CA ARG A 10 -3.49 1.56 17.02
C ARG A 10 -3.98 2.72 17.87
N THR A 11 -3.27 3.84 17.88
CA THR A 11 -3.69 5.04 18.64
C THR A 11 -5.07 5.52 18.20
N PHE A 12 -5.37 5.52 16.90
CA PHE A 12 -6.68 5.86 16.38
C PHE A 12 -7.76 4.90 16.92
N VAL A 13 -7.54 3.59 16.78
CA VAL A 13 -8.50 2.58 17.24
C VAL A 13 -8.73 2.68 18.76
N GLU A 14 -7.67 2.80 19.56
CA GLU A 14 -7.76 2.88 21.02
C GLU A 14 -8.48 4.14 21.49
N THR A 15 -8.32 5.28 20.80
CA THR A 15 -8.96 6.54 21.18
C THR A 15 -10.40 6.67 20.73
N THR A 16 -10.80 5.94 19.67
CA THR A 16 -12.13 6.06 19.06
C THR A 16 -13.00 4.83 19.22
N ALA A 17 -12.43 3.71 19.67
CA ALA A 17 -13.05 2.38 19.64
C ALA A 17 -13.54 1.97 18.22
N TYR A 18 -12.85 2.48 17.19
CA TYR A 18 -13.18 2.19 15.79
C TYR A 18 -13.01 0.69 15.51
N LYS A 19 -13.94 0.12 14.76
CA LYS A 19 -13.81 -1.22 14.20
C LYS A 19 -13.67 -1.14 12.70
N THR A 20 -12.60 -1.76 12.17
CA THR A 20 -12.35 -1.84 10.74
C THR A 20 -13.37 -2.73 10.03
N GLU A 21 -13.46 -2.61 8.72
CA GLU A 21 -14.33 -3.49 7.93
C GLU A 21 -13.88 -4.95 8.03
N ALA A 22 -12.58 -5.23 8.03
CA ALA A 22 -12.04 -6.57 8.30
C ALA A 22 -12.54 -7.15 9.62
N GLU A 23 -12.57 -6.34 10.71
CA GLU A 23 -13.11 -6.78 12.00
C GLU A 23 -14.63 -7.00 11.99
N LYS A 24 -15.37 -6.22 11.19
CA LYS A 24 -16.82 -6.36 11.05
C LYS A 24 -17.20 -7.58 10.21
N PHE A 25 -16.46 -7.85 9.14
CA PHE A 25 -16.64 -9.03 8.28
C PHE A 25 -16.13 -10.32 8.93
N GLY A 26 -15.15 -10.19 9.82
CA GLY A 26 -14.53 -11.31 10.50
C GLY A 26 -13.40 -11.98 9.71
N ASP A 27 -13.04 -11.42 8.57
CA ASP A 27 -11.97 -11.90 7.70
C ASP A 27 -11.36 -10.77 6.85
N SER A 28 -10.27 -11.08 6.15
CA SER A 28 -9.63 -10.19 5.19
C SER A 28 -8.82 -10.98 4.16
N GLY A 29 -8.54 -10.37 3.00
CA GLY A 29 -7.84 -11.04 1.91
C GLY A 29 -6.36 -11.27 2.19
N VAL A 30 -5.95 -12.52 2.09
CA VAL A 30 -4.54 -12.98 2.19
C VAL A 30 -4.26 -13.91 1.02
N PHE A 31 -3.06 -13.80 0.44
CA PHE A 31 -2.62 -14.78 -0.55
C PHE A 31 -1.95 -15.96 0.15
N ASN A 32 -2.48 -17.14 -0.03
CA ASN A 32 -1.91 -18.38 0.47
C ASN A 32 -0.84 -18.88 -0.51
N LEU A 33 0.43 -18.78 -0.11
CA LEU A 33 1.56 -19.20 -0.95
C LEU A 33 1.61 -20.71 -1.22
N GLU A 34 1.14 -21.54 -0.28
CA GLU A 34 1.12 -22.99 -0.46
C GLU A 34 0.04 -23.41 -1.46
N LYS A 35 -1.17 -22.81 -1.34
CA LYS A 35 -2.31 -23.12 -2.21
C LYS A 35 -2.32 -22.30 -3.51
N GLN A 36 -1.47 -21.27 -3.60
CA GLN A 36 -1.35 -20.38 -4.75
C GLN A 36 -2.67 -19.68 -5.11
N ASN A 37 -3.44 -19.25 -4.11
CA ASN A 37 -4.72 -18.57 -4.29
C ASN A 37 -4.95 -17.50 -3.23
N TRP A 38 -5.83 -16.55 -3.56
CA TRP A 38 -6.38 -15.61 -2.59
C TRP A 38 -7.44 -16.30 -1.74
N GLU A 39 -7.39 -16.07 -0.44
CA GLU A 39 -8.36 -16.56 0.54
C GLU A 39 -8.85 -15.42 1.43
N LEU A 40 -10.11 -15.48 1.83
CA LEU A 40 -10.59 -14.69 2.96
C LEU A 40 -10.15 -15.42 4.23
N MET A 41 -9.14 -14.86 4.91
CA MET A 41 -8.52 -15.45 6.10
C MET A 41 -9.34 -15.07 7.34
N PRO A 42 -9.99 -16.04 8.01
CA PRO A 42 -10.74 -15.77 9.23
C PRO A 42 -9.87 -15.15 10.33
N GLY A 43 -10.34 -14.06 10.92
CA GLY A 43 -9.65 -13.33 11.97
C GLY A 43 -8.43 -12.55 11.51
N ALA A 44 -8.20 -12.40 10.19
CA ALA A 44 -7.19 -11.48 9.68
C ALA A 44 -7.71 -10.04 9.73
N PHE A 45 -6.92 -9.14 10.30
CA PHE A 45 -7.18 -7.71 10.40
C PHE A 45 -5.88 -6.97 10.72
N TRP A 46 -5.91 -5.67 10.87
CA TRP A 46 -4.72 -4.82 11.02
C TRP A 46 -3.74 -5.21 12.13
N GLN A 47 -4.19 -5.88 13.21
CA GLN A 47 -3.30 -6.39 14.28
C GLN A 47 -2.81 -7.82 14.02
N LYS A 48 -3.59 -8.61 13.30
CA LYS A 48 -3.36 -10.03 13.05
C LYS A 48 -3.38 -10.30 11.54
N PRO A 49 -2.32 -9.94 10.80
CA PRO A 49 -2.30 -10.04 9.33
C PRO A 49 -2.56 -11.45 8.78
N PHE A 50 -2.27 -12.47 9.56
CA PHE A 50 -2.47 -13.88 9.19
C PHE A 50 -3.50 -14.60 10.07
N GLY A 51 -4.45 -13.85 10.64
CA GLY A 51 -5.50 -14.39 11.50
C GLY A 51 -5.05 -14.72 12.92
N GLY A 52 -5.95 -15.31 13.71
CA GLY A 52 -5.77 -15.46 15.15
C GLY A 52 -4.55 -16.25 15.62
N ALA A 53 -4.05 -17.20 14.80
CA ALA A 53 -2.85 -18.00 15.09
C ALA A 53 -1.54 -17.34 14.64
N GLY A 54 -1.64 -16.26 13.82
CA GLY A 54 -0.48 -15.56 13.30
C GLY A 54 0.15 -14.60 14.32
N ASN A 55 1.35 -14.12 14.00
CA ASN A 55 2.02 -13.09 14.77
C ASN A 55 1.25 -11.77 14.71
N ASP A 56 1.42 -10.94 15.73
CA ASP A 56 0.95 -9.56 15.71
C ASP A 56 1.71 -8.73 14.69
N ALA A 57 1.02 -7.75 14.07
CA ALA A 57 1.66 -6.78 13.21
C ALA A 57 2.65 -5.91 14.02
N GLU A 58 3.83 -5.68 13.46
CA GLU A 58 4.88 -4.89 14.10
C GLU A 58 4.55 -3.40 14.06
N ASN A 59 4.82 -2.71 15.17
CA ASN A 59 4.42 -1.32 15.38
C ASN A 59 4.96 -0.31 14.35
N ASN A 60 6.16 -0.54 13.86
CA ASN A 60 6.87 0.33 12.89
C ASN A 60 6.67 -0.10 11.42
N HIS A 61 5.90 -1.14 11.16
CA HIS A 61 5.49 -1.54 9.82
C HIS A 61 4.26 -0.74 9.35
N PRO A 62 4.03 -0.63 8.03
CA PRO A 62 2.80 -0.02 7.54
C PRO A 62 1.59 -0.84 7.98
N VAL A 63 0.51 -0.16 8.34
CA VAL A 63 -0.77 -0.84 8.59
C VAL A 63 -1.31 -1.42 7.30
N THR A 64 -1.77 -2.68 7.36
CA THR A 64 -2.44 -3.39 6.27
C THR A 64 -3.82 -3.89 6.73
N HIS A 65 -4.54 -4.60 5.87
CA HIS A 65 -5.91 -5.06 6.16
C HIS A 65 -6.87 -3.93 6.53
N VAL A 66 -6.66 -2.78 5.90
CA VAL A 66 -7.51 -1.59 6.03
C VAL A 66 -8.15 -1.29 4.69
N SER A 67 -9.46 -1.08 4.70
CA SER A 67 -10.22 -0.67 3.53
C SER A 67 -10.00 0.82 3.23
N TRP A 68 -10.49 1.28 2.10
CA TRP A 68 -10.51 2.71 1.80
C TRP A 68 -11.35 3.50 2.82
N ASN A 69 -12.48 2.91 3.26
CA ASN A 69 -13.33 3.51 4.28
C ASN A 69 -12.61 3.64 5.63
N ASP A 70 -11.83 2.62 6.03
CA ASP A 70 -11.01 2.66 7.24
C ASP A 70 -9.93 3.75 7.15
N ALA A 71 -9.28 3.85 5.98
CA ALA A 71 -8.26 4.87 5.72
C ALA A 71 -8.84 6.30 5.78
N VAL A 72 -10.04 6.50 5.22
CA VAL A 72 -10.77 7.79 5.32
C VAL A 72 -11.15 8.10 6.78
N ALA A 73 -11.64 7.11 7.53
CA ALA A 73 -11.97 7.31 8.94
C ALA A 73 -10.73 7.74 9.75
N TYR A 74 -9.59 7.06 9.54
CA TYR A 74 -8.32 7.45 10.16
C TYR A 74 -7.90 8.88 9.79
N THR A 75 -7.91 9.19 8.48
CA THR A 75 -7.43 10.51 8.03
C THR A 75 -8.29 11.65 8.57
N ASN A 76 -9.61 11.47 8.63
CA ASN A 76 -10.54 12.45 9.22
C ASN A 76 -10.26 12.66 10.72
N TRP A 77 -10.05 11.57 11.48
CA TRP A 77 -9.67 11.65 12.89
C TRP A 77 -8.35 12.42 13.08
N ALA A 78 -7.37 12.17 12.22
CA ALA A 78 -6.08 12.82 12.27
C ALA A 78 -6.06 14.28 11.75
N GLY A 79 -7.21 14.83 11.34
CA GLY A 79 -7.29 16.16 10.71
C GLY A 79 -6.57 16.25 9.38
N LYS A 80 -6.57 15.14 8.61
CA LYS A 80 -5.89 14.97 7.33
C LYS A 80 -6.85 14.39 6.29
N ARG A 81 -6.33 14.04 5.14
CA ARG A 81 -7.05 13.34 4.08
C ARG A 81 -6.16 12.29 3.38
N LEU A 82 -6.75 11.47 2.55
CA LEU A 82 -5.97 10.70 1.58
C LEU A 82 -5.39 11.64 0.52
N PRO A 83 -4.20 11.34 -0.04
CA PRO A 83 -3.73 12.02 -1.22
C PRO A 83 -4.65 11.71 -2.41
N THR A 84 -4.83 12.67 -3.32
CA THR A 84 -5.31 12.33 -4.65
C THR A 84 -4.26 11.50 -5.39
N GLU A 85 -4.67 10.78 -6.42
CA GLU A 85 -3.75 10.00 -7.24
C GLU A 85 -2.66 10.89 -7.87
N ALA A 86 -3.05 12.09 -8.34
CA ALA A 86 -2.13 13.06 -8.91
C ALA A 86 -1.11 13.60 -7.87
N GLU A 87 -1.57 13.88 -6.65
CA GLU A 87 -0.69 14.30 -5.55
C GLU A 87 0.29 13.19 -5.16
N TRP A 88 -0.19 11.95 -5.13
CA TRP A 88 0.65 10.81 -4.84
C TRP A 88 1.78 10.67 -5.88
N GLU A 89 1.44 10.72 -7.17
CA GLU A 89 2.43 10.64 -8.25
C GLU A 89 3.40 11.81 -8.24
N PHE A 90 2.91 13.05 -8.07
CA PHE A 90 3.76 14.23 -7.96
C PHE A 90 4.75 14.11 -6.80
N ALA A 91 4.30 13.61 -5.65
CA ALA A 91 5.14 13.34 -4.49
C ALA A 91 6.15 12.20 -4.74
N ALA A 92 5.75 11.13 -5.44
CA ALA A 92 6.65 10.05 -5.83
C ALA A 92 7.76 10.54 -6.78
N ARG A 93 7.45 11.50 -7.64
CA ARG A 93 8.41 12.20 -8.53
C ARG A 93 9.18 13.32 -7.81
N SER A 94 9.10 13.40 -6.48
CA SER A 94 9.78 14.41 -5.65
C SER A 94 9.38 15.86 -5.95
N GLY A 95 8.14 16.09 -6.38
CA GLY A 95 7.64 17.43 -6.73
C GLY A 95 8.24 18.00 -8.01
N LYS A 96 8.80 17.16 -8.86
CA LYS A 96 9.47 17.52 -10.11
C LYS A 96 8.86 16.78 -11.28
N ASN A 97 9.10 17.26 -12.50
CA ASN A 97 8.83 16.52 -13.71
C ASN A 97 10.00 15.54 -13.98
N SER A 98 10.13 14.54 -13.10
CA SER A 98 11.18 13.53 -13.19
C SER A 98 10.78 12.45 -14.19
N GLU A 99 11.73 12.04 -15.05
CA GLU A 99 11.59 10.92 -15.98
C GLU A 99 11.99 9.57 -15.35
N ASN A 100 12.38 9.57 -14.08
CA ASN A 100 12.73 8.34 -13.37
C ASN A 100 11.56 7.35 -13.34
N LYS A 101 11.86 6.08 -13.56
CA LYS A 101 10.88 4.98 -13.47
C LYS A 101 10.33 4.85 -12.05
N PHE A 102 11.21 4.91 -11.05
CA PHE A 102 10.87 4.77 -9.62
C PHE A 102 11.13 6.08 -8.87
N SER A 103 10.62 6.17 -7.67
CA SER A 103 10.81 7.37 -6.82
C SER A 103 12.26 7.60 -6.37
N TRP A 104 13.12 6.60 -6.50
CA TRP A 104 14.54 6.61 -6.15
C TRP A 104 15.49 6.58 -7.37
N GLY A 105 14.98 6.40 -8.59
CA GLY A 105 15.79 6.29 -9.82
C GLY A 105 15.23 5.30 -10.81
N ASN A 106 16.09 4.60 -11.55
CA ASN A 106 15.65 3.72 -12.65
C ASN A 106 15.89 2.23 -12.38
N GLU A 107 16.67 1.90 -11.35
CA GLU A 107 17.03 0.52 -11.04
C GLU A 107 16.32 0.05 -9.77
N ILE A 108 15.82 -1.18 -9.77
CA ILE A 108 15.19 -1.80 -8.58
C ILE A 108 16.24 -2.14 -7.53
N SER A 109 17.43 -2.51 -7.99
CA SER A 109 18.60 -2.79 -7.14
C SER A 109 19.89 -2.48 -7.88
N LEU A 110 20.95 -2.17 -7.13
CA LEU A 110 22.30 -1.95 -7.64
C LEU A 110 23.30 -2.64 -6.73
N ASP A 111 24.20 -3.43 -7.28
CA ASP A 111 25.24 -4.19 -6.55
C ASP A 111 24.66 -5.01 -5.38
N GLY A 112 23.50 -5.60 -5.57
CA GLY A 112 22.80 -6.41 -4.56
C GLY A 112 22.05 -5.60 -3.48
N LYS A 113 22.11 -4.27 -3.52
CA LYS A 113 21.33 -3.40 -2.64
C LYS A 113 19.99 -3.06 -3.30
N TYR A 114 18.89 -3.45 -2.68
CA TYR A 114 17.54 -3.07 -3.09
C TYR A 114 17.18 -1.67 -2.59
N PHE A 115 16.32 -0.97 -3.35
CA PHE A 115 15.87 0.38 -3.04
C PHE A 115 14.42 0.42 -2.57
N ALA A 116 13.74 -0.73 -2.55
CA ALA A 116 12.38 -0.87 -2.04
C ALA A 116 12.13 -2.32 -1.60
N ASN A 117 11.11 -2.54 -0.77
CA ASN A 117 10.59 -3.85 -0.47
C ASN A 117 9.66 -4.29 -1.62
N THR A 118 10.12 -5.26 -2.40
CA THR A 118 9.48 -5.72 -3.63
C THR A 118 9.45 -7.24 -3.67
N TRP A 119 8.63 -7.81 -4.54
CA TRP A 119 8.66 -9.24 -4.77
C TRP A 119 9.88 -9.66 -5.59
N GLN A 120 10.56 -10.72 -5.17
CA GLN A 120 11.63 -11.35 -5.90
C GLN A 120 11.37 -12.85 -6.09
N GLY A 121 11.85 -13.39 -7.21
CA GLY A 121 11.64 -14.78 -7.57
C GLY A 121 10.27 -15.06 -8.21
N GLU A 122 10.00 -16.33 -8.41
CA GLU A 122 8.71 -16.79 -8.92
C GLU A 122 7.68 -16.90 -7.79
N LEU A 123 6.38 -16.86 -8.13
CA LEU A 123 5.32 -16.95 -7.14
C LEU A 123 5.39 -18.21 -6.28
N LYS A 124 5.85 -19.33 -6.84
CA LYS A 124 6.02 -20.60 -6.13
C LYS A 124 7.33 -20.71 -5.35
N THR A 125 8.31 -19.93 -5.72
CA THR A 125 9.65 -19.95 -5.13
C THR A 125 10.07 -18.51 -4.81
N PRO A 126 9.42 -17.89 -3.80
CA PRO A 126 9.75 -16.52 -3.42
C PRO A 126 11.20 -16.46 -2.92
N GLU A 127 11.87 -15.39 -3.30
CA GLU A 127 13.19 -15.03 -2.80
C GLU A 127 13.06 -13.81 -1.87
N VAL A 128 14.02 -13.66 -0.95
CA VAL A 128 14.02 -12.60 0.07
C VAL A 128 15.32 -11.80 -0.05
N LYS A 129 15.62 -11.33 -1.26
CA LYS A 129 16.89 -10.64 -1.56
C LYS A 129 16.94 -9.23 -0.97
N ASP A 130 15.79 -8.58 -0.81
CA ASP A 130 15.68 -7.28 -0.14
C ASP A 130 15.60 -7.38 1.40
N GLY A 131 15.49 -8.61 1.93
CA GLY A 131 15.44 -8.93 3.35
C GLY A 131 14.03 -9.18 3.91
N TYR A 132 12.98 -9.05 3.10
CA TYR A 132 11.59 -9.12 3.57
C TYR A 132 10.70 -9.96 2.65
N LEU A 133 9.98 -10.93 3.21
CA LEU A 133 8.95 -11.69 2.48
C LEU A 133 7.58 -10.97 2.51
N TYR A 134 7.34 -10.22 3.57
CA TYR A 134 6.14 -9.43 3.81
C TYR A 134 6.52 -7.96 4.01
N THR A 135 5.72 -7.19 4.74
CA THR A 135 6.03 -5.78 5.00
C THR A 135 7.39 -5.59 5.67
N SER A 136 8.03 -4.46 5.41
CA SER A 136 9.22 -3.98 6.10
C SER A 136 8.89 -2.78 6.99
N PRO A 137 9.70 -2.46 8.00
CA PRO A 137 9.57 -1.20 8.73
C PRO A 137 9.55 -0.01 7.76
N VAL A 138 8.68 0.97 7.99
CA VAL A 138 8.60 2.15 7.10
C VAL A 138 9.94 2.88 7.05
N GLY A 139 10.37 3.28 5.86
CA GLY A 139 11.61 4.00 5.66
C GLY A 139 12.88 3.16 5.63
N THR A 140 12.78 1.84 5.67
CA THR A 140 13.94 0.92 5.62
C THR A 140 14.83 1.19 4.41
N PHE A 141 14.25 1.52 3.27
CA PHE A 141 14.96 1.68 1.99
C PHE A 141 15.34 3.13 1.68
N GLY A 142 15.11 4.05 2.63
CA GLY A 142 15.48 5.46 2.48
C GLY A 142 14.35 6.36 2.01
N GLU A 143 14.71 7.57 1.62
CA GLU A 143 13.80 8.64 1.23
C GLU A 143 14.06 9.07 -0.21
N ASN A 144 13.01 9.49 -0.91
CA ASN A 144 13.19 10.21 -2.17
C ASN A 144 13.68 11.66 -1.90
N GLU A 145 13.96 12.42 -2.95
CA GLU A 145 14.46 13.80 -2.82
C GLU A 145 13.48 14.77 -2.12
N ALA A 146 12.19 14.41 -2.02
CA ALA A 146 11.20 15.16 -1.24
C ALA A 146 11.12 14.72 0.23
N GLY A 147 11.99 13.80 0.68
CA GLY A 147 12.01 13.29 2.05
C GLY A 147 10.86 12.32 2.36
N LEU A 148 10.30 11.67 1.35
CA LEU A 148 9.22 10.70 1.49
C LEU A 148 9.77 9.27 1.35
N THR A 149 9.29 8.37 2.20
CA THR A 149 9.67 6.95 2.18
C THR A 149 8.56 6.09 1.57
N ASP A 150 8.93 4.90 1.11
CA ASP A 150 7.99 3.88 0.64
C ASP A 150 7.02 4.42 -0.45
N MET A 151 7.57 5.18 -1.41
CA MET A 151 6.83 5.67 -2.58
C MET A 151 6.86 4.67 -3.75
N GLY A 152 7.27 3.45 -3.49
CA GLY A 152 7.25 2.29 -4.37
C GLY A 152 7.57 1.05 -3.55
N GLY A 153 6.77 -0.01 -3.69
CA GLY A 153 6.87 -1.24 -2.90
C GLY A 153 6.33 -1.13 -1.47
N ASN A 154 6.64 -2.09 -0.65
CA ASN A 154 6.15 -2.33 0.70
C ASN A 154 4.63 -2.59 0.74
N VAL A 155 3.78 -1.60 0.59
CA VAL A 155 2.32 -1.78 0.52
C VAL A 155 1.69 -0.93 -0.58
N TRP A 156 0.66 -1.44 -1.24
CA TRP A 156 -0.25 -0.64 -2.01
C TRP A 156 -0.86 0.45 -1.12
N GLN A 157 -1.09 1.64 -1.68
CA GLN A 157 -1.52 2.81 -0.93
C GLN A 157 -2.79 3.38 -1.53
N TRP A 158 -3.86 3.45 -0.72
CA TRP A 158 -5.12 4.05 -1.11
C TRP A 158 -4.97 5.52 -1.46
N CYS A 159 -5.57 5.92 -2.58
CA CYS A 159 -5.77 7.31 -2.98
C CYS A 159 -7.26 7.71 -2.83
N ALA A 160 -7.51 9.02 -2.80
CA ALA A 160 -8.88 9.54 -2.67
C ALA A 160 -9.75 9.24 -3.90
N ASP A 161 -9.12 9.08 -5.06
CA ASP A 161 -9.80 9.05 -6.35
C ASP A 161 -10.52 7.72 -6.62
N THR A 162 -11.67 7.84 -7.30
CA THR A 162 -12.26 6.72 -8.01
C THR A 162 -11.38 6.35 -9.20
N TYR A 163 -11.14 5.04 -9.39
CA TYR A 163 -10.33 4.57 -10.51
C TYR A 163 -11.04 4.80 -11.84
N LYS A 164 -10.41 5.55 -12.72
CA LYS A 164 -10.93 5.88 -14.04
C LYS A 164 -9.82 6.06 -15.06
N ALA A 165 -10.20 6.05 -16.34
CA ALA A 165 -9.28 6.40 -17.41
C ALA A 165 -8.82 7.86 -17.27
N TYR A 166 -7.56 8.11 -17.59
CA TYR A 166 -7.07 9.48 -17.70
C TYR A 166 -7.69 10.20 -18.91
N PRO A 167 -7.83 11.52 -18.85
CA PRO A 167 -8.29 12.30 -20.00
C PRO A 167 -7.48 11.99 -21.25
N GLY A 168 -8.17 11.68 -22.35
CA GLY A 168 -7.54 11.30 -23.63
C GLY A 168 -7.11 9.85 -23.75
N SER A 169 -7.25 9.03 -22.71
CA SER A 169 -7.02 7.59 -22.79
C SER A 169 -8.13 6.89 -23.57
N THR A 170 -7.73 5.92 -24.39
CA THR A 170 -8.64 5.00 -25.11
C THR A 170 -8.83 3.68 -24.37
N ALA A 171 -8.26 3.52 -23.18
CA ALA A 171 -8.39 2.31 -22.37
C ALA A 171 -9.87 2.07 -22.00
N PRO A 172 -10.40 0.85 -22.18
CA PRO A 172 -11.79 0.52 -21.91
C PRO A 172 -12.02 0.32 -20.40
N ILE A 173 -11.80 1.37 -19.60
CA ILE A 173 -12.03 1.33 -18.16
C ILE A 173 -13.48 1.73 -17.89
N ARG A 174 -14.26 0.81 -17.31
CA ARG A 174 -15.58 1.11 -16.79
C ARG A 174 -15.44 1.85 -15.46
N GLU A 175 -15.95 3.05 -15.36
CA GLU A 175 -16.00 3.79 -14.11
C GLU A 175 -17.01 3.16 -13.15
N ASP A 176 -16.57 2.91 -11.92
CA ASP A 176 -17.41 2.49 -10.80
C ASP A 176 -17.03 3.35 -9.58
N PRO A 177 -17.98 4.08 -8.98
CA PRO A 177 -17.70 4.95 -7.82
C PRO A 177 -17.20 4.16 -6.60
N ASN A 178 -17.48 2.85 -6.54
CA ASN A 178 -17.04 1.98 -5.46
C ASN A 178 -15.61 1.50 -5.62
N VAL A 179 -14.99 1.70 -6.78
CA VAL A 179 -13.61 1.27 -7.07
C VAL A 179 -12.66 2.44 -6.91
N LYS A 180 -11.69 2.29 -6.02
CA LYS A 180 -10.71 3.32 -5.66
C LYS A 180 -9.33 3.00 -6.20
N THR A 181 -8.57 4.05 -6.52
CA THR A 181 -7.20 3.94 -6.99
C THR A 181 -6.26 3.57 -5.86
N ILE A 182 -5.33 2.67 -6.14
CA ILE A 182 -4.17 2.36 -5.32
C ILE A 182 -2.88 2.57 -6.12
N ARG A 183 -1.80 2.98 -5.42
CA ARG A 183 -0.50 3.31 -5.99
C ARG A 183 0.62 2.62 -5.21
N SER A 184 1.85 2.61 -5.70
CA SER A 184 3.06 2.11 -5.04
C SER A 184 3.51 0.69 -5.41
N GLY A 185 2.62 -0.23 -5.79
CA GLY A 185 2.97 -1.65 -5.70
C GLY A 185 3.12 -2.09 -4.23
N SER A 186 3.50 -3.32 -4.01
CA SER A 186 3.65 -3.88 -2.66
C SER A 186 4.77 -4.92 -2.58
N PHE A 187 5.06 -5.42 -1.39
CA PHE A 187 5.97 -6.55 -1.17
C PHE A 187 5.52 -7.83 -1.89
N PHE A 188 4.24 -7.93 -2.26
CA PHE A 188 3.68 -9.14 -2.85
C PHE A 188 3.71 -9.08 -4.38
N TYR A 189 3.80 -10.27 -4.99
CA TYR A 189 3.77 -10.49 -6.44
C TYR A 189 2.66 -9.69 -7.13
N ASP A 190 3.02 -9.07 -8.24
CA ASP A 190 2.10 -8.40 -9.15
C ASP A 190 2.35 -8.85 -10.58
N GLN A 191 1.27 -9.08 -11.33
CA GLN A 191 1.35 -9.52 -12.73
C GLN A 191 2.04 -8.52 -13.67
N TYR A 192 2.12 -7.24 -13.28
CA TYR A 192 2.81 -6.19 -14.00
C TYR A 192 4.30 -6.08 -13.61
N GLY A 193 4.76 -6.94 -12.69
CA GLY A 193 6.15 -6.98 -12.24
C GLY A 193 6.63 -5.62 -11.74
N GLU A 194 7.81 -5.20 -12.20
CA GLU A 194 8.42 -3.95 -11.76
C GLU A 194 7.62 -2.69 -12.10
N ASP A 195 6.73 -2.73 -13.09
CA ASP A 195 5.92 -1.57 -13.47
C ASP A 195 4.90 -1.21 -12.40
N SER A 196 4.53 -2.15 -11.52
CA SER A 196 3.67 -1.87 -10.36
C SER A 196 4.33 -0.92 -9.36
N TYR A 197 5.67 -0.93 -9.23
CA TYR A 197 6.45 -0.08 -8.32
C TYR A 197 6.78 1.29 -8.92
N SER A 198 6.52 1.47 -10.22
CA SER A 198 6.85 2.72 -10.91
C SER A 198 6.03 3.89 -10.38
N VAL A 199 6.57 5.11 -10.56
CA VAL A 199 5.86 6.33 -10.16
C VAL A 199 4.54 6.53 -10.92
N SER A 200 4.38 5.90 -12.09
CA SER A 200 3.15 5.87 -12.90
C SER A 200 2.32 4.61 -12.68
N GLY A 201 2.85 3.61 -11.98
CA GLY A 201 2.16 2.34 -11.68
C GLY A 201 0.88 2.58 -10.89
N ARG A 202 -0.23 2.01 -11.35
CA ARG A 202 -1.56 2.17 -10.73
C ARG A 202 -2.34 0.86 -10.75
N SER A 203 -3.15 0.68 -9.74
CA SER A 203 -4.11 -0.42 -9.66
C SER A 203 -5.38 0.05 -8.95
N MET A 204 -6.28 -0.86 -8.66
CA MET A 204 -7.59 -0.53 -8.10
C MET A 204 -8.10 -1.64 -7.18
N ASN A 205 -8.96 -1.25 -6.24
CA ASN A 205 -9.77 -2.17 -5.45
C ASN A 205 -11.11 -1.53 -5.08
N SER A 206 -12.11 -2.35 -4.70
CA SER A 206 -13.34 -1.80 -4.13
C SER A 206 -13.06 -1.13 -2.79
N HIS A 207 -13.84 -0.09 -2.46
CA HIS A 207 -13.61 0.71 -1.26
C HIS A 207 -13.75 -0.07 0.07
N GLU A 208 -14.41 -1.23 0.05
CA GLU A 208 -14.58 -2.11 1.20
C GLU A 208 -13.51 -3.20 1.30
N THR A 209 -12.69 -3.38 0.25
CA THR A 209 -11.66 -4.42 0.21
C THR A 209 -10.56 -4.13 1.21
N SER A 210 -10.23 -5.11 2.04
CA SER A 210 -9.07 -5.11 2.91
C SER A 210 -8.14 -6.27 2.55
N LEU A 211 -6.84 -5.98 2.37
CA LEU A 211 -5.85 -6.96 1.95
C LEU A 211 -4.57 -6.86 2.77
N PHE A 212 -3.84 -7.99 2.86
CA PHE A 212 -2.60 -8.10 3.61
C PHE A 212 -1.45 -7.22 3.06
N ASN A 213 -1.58 -6.70 1.84
CA ASN A 213 -0.58 -5.91 1.15
C ASN A 213 -1.05 -4.49 0.80
N THR A 214 -2.14 -4.01 1.39
CA THR A 214 -2.72 -2.70 1.11
C THR A 214 -2.88 -1.87 2.38
N GLY A 215 -2.30 -0.69 2.37
CA GLY A 215 -2.35 0.32 3.42
C GLY A 215 -2.61 1.71 2.84
N PHE A 216 -2.11 2.77 3.47
CA PHE A 216 -2.31 4.14 3.01
C PHE A 216 -1.32 5.12 3.62
N ARG A 217 -1.24 6.32 3.05
CA ARG A 217 -0.58 7.50 3.63
C ARG A 217 -1.53 8.68 3.72
N CYS A 218 -1.18 9.67 4.53
CA CYS A 218 -1.94 10.90 4.65
C CYS A 218 -1.35 12.02 3.81
N ALA A 219 -2.23 12.89 3.32
CA ALA A 219 -1.94 14.24 2.84
C ALA A 219 -2.58 15.27 3.76
N MET A 220 -2.11 16.50 3.70
CA MET A 220 -2.66 17.65 4.42
C MET A 220 -2.54 18.89 3.56
N ASP A 221 -3.58 19.70 3.54
CA ASP A 221 -3.54 20.95 2.81
C ASP A 221 -2.59 21.94 3.50
N SER A 222 -1.83 22.67 2.70
CA SER A 222 -1.01 23.78 3.21
C SER A 222 -1.92 24.87 3.78
N LYS A 223 -1.61 25.33 4.97
CA LYS A 223 -2.30 26.49 5.58
C LYS A 223 -1.90 27.77 4.88
#